data_2c32e8e574cf00e05aa1fdbea2617d85
#
_entry.id   2c32e8e574cf00e05aa1fdbea2617d85
#
_cell.length_a   1.000
_cell.length_b   1.000
_cell.length_c   1.000
_cell.angle_alpha   90.00
_cell.angle_beta   90.00
_cell.angle_gamma   90.00
#
_symmetry.space_group_name_H-M   'P 1'
#
loop_
_entity.id
_entity.type
_entity.pdbx_description
1 polymer ?
#
loop_
_entity_poly.entity_id
_entity_poly.type
_entity_poly.pdbx_seq_one_letter_code
_entity_poly.pdbx_strand_id
1 'polypeptide(L)'
;MKRQVSRRSILKAAGTAGVAGGLPEIAMAFQPAGPVAYEVATSSYQDAAPKHSIKFAVIGIDHNHINGITEALRRGGGELVAVHSNLPETLADYLKRYPGVKVAASEDEILNDPSIQLVASAAIPDLRAPLGIRAMRHGKDYLSDKPGILTLEKLAEVRQTVKETGRIFAIMYSERLEVKAAVKAGDLVKAGAIGKVVQTVNLAPHQVNEKTRPEWFWDPARYGGILCDVGSHQADEFLFYTGSTTADVTASQVGNVNYPHRPKFQDFGDMMLHGNGGVGYVRVDWFTPDGLGVWGDGRVFILGTEGYIELRKYADIAGRPSGNHLFLVDRKKVTYMDCSQVVLPFGPQFVGDIVNRTHVAQNQEQALLATELVLKAQ
;
A
#
# COMPACT_ATOMS: atom_id res chain seq x y z
N MET A 1 34.65 27.91 -39.90
CA MET A 1 35.60 27.06 -39.18
C MET A 1 35.36 27.21 -37.68
N LYS A 2 34.68 26.25 -37.04
CA LYS A 2 34.50 26.22 -35.58
C LYS A 2 35.61 25.38 -34.98
N ARG A 3 36.49 25.97 -34.17
CA ARG A 3 37.54 25.26 -33.42
C ARG A 3 36.90 24.47 -32.29
N GLN A 4 36.98 23.15 -32.30
CA GLN A 4 36.71 22.28 -31.18
C GLN A 4 37.81 22.46 -30.14
N VAL A 5 37.42 22.91 -28.95
CA VAL A 5 38.34 22.97 -27.79
C VAL A 5 38.27 21.60 -27.08
N SER A 6 39.40 20.89 -27.07
CA SER A 6 39.54 19.57 -26.45
C SER A 6 39.52 19.70 -24.92
N ARG A 7 38.87 18.75 -24.24
CA ARG A 7 38.82 18.63 -22.75
C ARG A 7 40.21 18.58 -22.08
N ARG A 8 41.26 18.24 -22.82
CA ARG A 8 42.67 18.26 -22.33
C ARG A 8 43.28 19.64 -22.23
N SER A 9 42.75 20.67 -22.89
CA SER A 9 43.26 22.02 -22.85
C SER A 9 42.81 22.80 -21.61
N ILE A 10 41.76 22.38 -20.96
CA ILE A 10 41.22 23.07 -19.77
C ILE A 10 41.99 22.69 -18.50
N LEU A 11 42.60 21.49 -18.47
CA LEU A 11 43.36 21.02 -17.30
C LEU A 11 44.80 21.53 -17.22
N LYS A 12 45.32 22.17 -18.26
CA LYS A 12 46.70 22.74 -18.24
C LYS A 12 46.79 24.21 -17.88
N ALA A 13 45.67 24.93 -17.75
CA ALA A 13 45.62 26.35 -17.42
C ALA A 13 45.42 26.65 -15.91
N ALA A 14 45.33 25.63 -15.07
CA ALA A 14 45.12 25.79 -13.63
C ALA A 14 46.38 25.58 -12.77
N GLY A 15 47.55 25.70 -13.37
CA GLY A 15 48.82 25.57 -12.66
C GLY A 15 49.63 26.83 -12.78
N THR A 16 49.64 27.66 -11.75
CA THR A 16 50.53 28.74 -11.29
C THR A 16 49.85 30.08 -11.11
N ALA A 17 49.11 30.23 -10.05
CA ALA A 17 48.97 31.50 -9.32
C ALA A 17 48.86 31.15 -7.83
N GLY A 18 49.94 31.14 -7.14
CA GLY A 18 50.01 31.06 -5.70
C GLY A 18 49.36 32.30 -5.08
N VAL A 19 48.15 32.15 -4.57
CA VAL A 19 47.56 33.08 -3.62
C VAL A 19 47.49 32.32 -2.29
N ALA A 20 48.44 32.59 -1.41
CA ALA A 20 48.40 32.20 -0.01
C ALA A 20 47.30 33.04 0.68
N GLY A 21 46.07 32.62 0.52
CA GLY A 21 44.92 33.03 1.29
C GLY A 21 44.28 31.77 1.84
N GLY A 22 44.60 31.44 3.09
CA GLY A 22 43.97 30.29 3.78
C GLY A 22 42.48 30.50 3.84
N LEU A 23 41.76 29.75 2.99
CA LEU A 23 40.36 29.45 3.27
C LEU A 23 40.33 28.72 4.62
N PRO A 24 39.47 29.10 5.56
CA PRO A 24 39.32 28.31 6.76
C PRO A 24 38.85 26.90 6.26
N GLU A 25 39.67 25.88 6.51
CA GLU A 25 39.22 24.52 6.50
C GLU A 25 38.04 24.45 7.49
N ILE A 26 36.81 24.49 6.98
CA ILE A 26 35.66 23.99 7.70
C ILE A 26 35.84 22.47 7.67
N ALA A 27 36.77 21.98 8.49
CA ALA A 27 36.77 20.59 8.89
C ALA A 27 35.48 20.40 9.71
N MET A 28 34.38 20.13 9.01
CA MET A 28 33.26 19.45 9.65
C MET A 28 33.84 18.13 10.16
N ALA A 29 34.19 18.10 11.44
CA ALA A 29 34.54 16.87 12.12
C ALA A 29 33.31 15.98 12.04
N PHE A 30 33.28 15.08 11.04
CA PHE A 30 32.35 13.95 11.02
C PHE A 30 32.67 13.14 12.27
N GLN A 31 31.89 13.36 13.32
CA GLN A 31 31.91 12.43 14.43
C GLN A 31 31.32 11.11 13.89
N PRO A 32 32.02 9.98 14.07
CA PRO A 32 31.46 8.70 13.69
C PRO A 32 30.10 8.56 14.39
N ALA A 33 29.09 8.16 13.64
CA ALA A 33 27.78 7.87 14.19
C ALA A 33 27.97 6.91 15.38
N GLY A 34 27.35 7.22 16.51
CA GLY A 34 27.32 6.32 17.66
C GLY A 34 26.74 4.96 17.27
N PRO A 35 26.85 3.94 18.11
CA PRO A 35 26.30 2.62 17.85
C PRO A 35 24.80 2.74 17.57
N VAL A 36 24.32 2.00 16.55
CA VAL A 36 22.90 1.91 16.22
C VAL A 36 22.16 1.25 17.39
N ALA A 37 21.20 1.95 17.98
CA ALA A 37 20.34 1.38 19.02
C ALA A 37 19.43 0.29 18.37
N TYR A 38 19.25 -0.81 19.09
CA TYR A 38 18.35 -1.92 18.70
C TYR A 38 17.13 -1.95 19.60
N GLU A 39 15.95 -2.10 19.00
CA GLU A 39 14.68 -2.29 19.72
C GLU A 39 13.85 -3.40 19.06
N VAL A 40 13.15 -4.20 19.89
CA VAL A 40 12.02 -5.00 19.41
C VAL A 40 10.77 -4.15 19.60
N ALA A 41 10.18 -3.76 18.48
CA ALA A 41 9.07 -2.83 18.48
C ALA A 41 7.74 -3.51 18.86
N THR A 42 6.92 -2.80 19.62
CA THR A 42 5.51 -3.13 19.86
C THR A 42 4.63 -2.06 19.25
N SER A 43 3.38 -2.36 18.92
CA SER A 43 2.41 -1.35 18.50
C SER A 43 1.78 -0.64 19.68
N SER A 44 1.16 0.50 19.42
CA SER A 44 0.27 1.17 20.37
C SER A 44 -1.03 0.37 20.63
N TYR A 45 -1.37 -0.53 19.70
CA TYR A 45 -2.52 -1.42 19.82
C TYR A 45 -2.12 -2.69 20.58
N GLN A 46 -2.93 -3.06 21.58
CA GLN A 46 -2.72 -4.29 22.36
C GLN A 46 -3.51 -5.44 21.72
N ASP A 47 -2.88 -6.62 21.69
CA ASP A 47 -3.56 -7.85 21.27
C ASP A 47 -4.54 -8.26 22.36
N ALA A 48 -5.81 -7.97 22.12
CA ALA A 48 -6.91 -8.34 22.99
C ALA A 48 -7.96 -9.11 22.19
N ALA A 49 -8.73 -9.96 22.88
CA ALA A 49 -9.87 -10.62 22.25
C ALA A 49 -10.78 -9.58 21.55
N PRO A 50 -11.30 -9.88 20.36
CA PRO A 50 -12.19 -8.97 19.64
C PRO A 50 -13.39 -8.56 20.49
N LYS A 51 -13.65 -7.26 20.56
CA LYS A 51 -14.77 -6.71 21.35
C LYS A 51 -16.13 -6.83 20.62
N HIS A 52 -16.09 -7.03 19.32
CA HIS A 52 -17.24 -7.08 18.44
C HIS A 52 -17.19 -8.33 17.55
N SER A 53 -18.34 -8.76 17.08
CA SER A 53 -18.46 -9.81 16.09
C SER A 53 -19.46 -9.41 15.01
N ILE A 54 -19.17 -9.82 13.77
CA ILE A 54 -20.05 -9.65 12.61
C ILE A 54 -20.05 -10.94 11.78
N LYS A 55 -21.10 -11.19 11.03
CA LYS A 55 -21.09 -12.19 9.97
C LYS A 55 -20.67 -11.52 8.66
N PHE A 56 -19.74 -12.15 7.96
CA PHE A 56 -19.34 -11.70 6.63
C PHE A 56 -19.36 -12.85 5.63
N ALA A 57 -19.54 -12.50 4.36
CA ALA A 57 -19.43 -13.42 3.26
C ALA A 57 -18.40 -12.93 2.24
N VAL A 58 -17.92 -13.85 1.40
CA VAL A 58 -16.99 -13.55 0.32
C VAL A 58 -17.69 -13.76 -1.02
N ILE A 59 -17.58 -12.78 -1.91
CA ILE A 59 -18.02 -12.86 -3.31
C ILE A 59 -16.84 -12.55 -4.21
N GLY A 60 -16.43 -13.50 -5.07
CA GLY A 60 -15.26 -13.36 -5.95
C GLY A 60 -13.94 -13.59 -5.22
N ILE A 61 -13.22 -14.62 -5.66
CA ILE A 61 -11.93 -15.07 -5.11
C ILE A 61 -10.88 -15.20 -6.22
N ASP A 62 -10.98 -14.34 -7.24
CA ASP A 62 -10.14 -14.36 -8.43
C ASP A 62 -8.68 -13.98 -8.14
N HIS A 63 -8.43 -13.35 -7.01
CA HIS A 63 -7.11 -13.00 -6.54
C HIS A 63 -6.84 -13.58 -5.14
N ASN A 64 -5.64 -14.12 -4.93
CA ASN A 64 -5.25 -14.80 -3.69
C ASN A 64 -5.21 -13.89 -2.45
N HIS A 65 -5.25 -12.58 -2.59
CA HIS A 65 -5.36 -11.61 -1.50
C HIS A 65 -6.60 -11.84 -0.63
N ILE A 66 -7.63 -12.51 -1.17
CA ILE A 66 -8.82 -12.84 -0.39
C ILE A 66 -8.49 -13.62 0.88
N ASN A 67 -7.42 -14.43 0.87
CA ASN A 67 -6.98 -15.16 2.06
C ASN A 67 -6.52 -14.20 3.17
N GLY A 68 -5.70 -13.20 2.82
CA GLY A 68 -5.26 -12.17 3.77
C GLY A 68 -6.42 -11.32 4.31
N ILE A 69 -7.38 -10.96 3.44
CA ILE A 69 -8.60 -10.25 3.82
C ILE A 69 -9.43 -11.08 4.80
N THR A 70 -9.64 -12.35 4.49
CA THR A 70 -10.40 -13.28 5.35
C THR A 70 -9.75 -13.43 6.73
N GLU A 71 -8.41 -13.60 6.79
CA GLU A 71 -7.69 -13.71 8.06
C GLU A 71 -7.74 -12.41 8.87
N ALA A 72 -7.62 -11.25 8.23
CA ALA A 72 -7.74 -9.96 8.92
C ALA A 72 -9.14 -9.79 9.56
N LEU A 73 -10.19 -10.13 8.82
CA LEU A 73 -11.57 -10.08 9.33
C LEU A 73 -11.81 -11.06 10.46
N ARG A 74 -11.34 -12.31 10.33
CA ARG A 74 -11.46 -13.33 11.38
C ARG A 74 -10.71 -12.95 12.65
N ARG A 75 -9.49 -12.42 12.51
CA ARG A 75 -8.72 -11.86 13.63
C ARG A 75 -9.50 -10.74 14.33
N GLY A 76 -10.32 -10.00 13.58
CA GLY A 76 -11.16 -8.92 14.09
C GLY A 76 -12.46 -9.34 14.76
N GLY A 77 -12.81 -10.64 14.77
CA GLY A 77 -14.09 -11.15 15.27
C GLY A 77 -15.15 -11.35 14.17
N GLY A 78 -14.75 -11.30 12.90
CA GLY A 78 -15.61 -11.66 11.77
C GLY A 78 -15.82 -13.17 11.66
N GLU A 79 -17.05 -13.62 11.55
CA GLU A 79 -17.45 -14.98 11.23
C GLU A 79 -17.68 -15.10 9.72
N LEU A 80 -16.85 -15.91 9.04
CA LEU A 80 -17.06 -16.23 7.63
C LEU A 80 -18.18 -17.25 7.48
N VAL A 81 -19.34 -16.83 6.97
CA VAL A 81 -20.54 -17.68 6.89
C VAL A 81 -20.83 -18.22 5.50
N ALA A 82 -20.42 -17.53 4.45
CA ALA A 82 -20.68 -17.96 3.07
C ALA A 82 -19.59 -17.49 2.09
N VAL A 83 -19.44 -18.21 0.99
CA VAL A 83 -18.61 -17.84 -0.16
C VAL A 83 -19.35 -18.12 -1.46
N HIS A 84 -19.21 -17.22 -2.44
CA HIS A 84 -19.64 -17.46 -3.83
C HIS A 84 -18.47 -17.19 -4.78
N SER A 85 -18.27 -18.12 -5.71
CA SER A 85 -17.27 -17.98 -6.79
C SER A 85 -17.66 -18.88 -7.96
N ASN A 86 -17.38 -18.41 -9.16
CA ASN A 86 -17.52 -19.15 -10.41
C ASN A 86 -16.23 -19.90 -10.82
N LEU A 87 -15.23 -19.99 -9.93
CA LEU A 87 -13.95 -20.63 -10.16
C LEU A 87 -13.85 -21.93 -9.33
N PRO A 88 -14.21 -23.11 -9.87
CA PRO A 88 -14.33 -24.33 -9.08
C PRO A 88 -13.05 -24.77 -8.37
N GLU A 89 -11.89 -24.67 -9.04
CA GLU A 89 -10.60 -25.07 -8.47
C GLU A 89 -10.18 -24.13 -7.34
N THR A 90 -10.25 -22.82 -7.57
CA THR A 90 -9.92 -21.80 -6.56
C THR A 90 -10.87 -21.89 -5.37
N LEU A 91 -12.16 -22.18 -5.62
CA LEU A 91 -13.16 -22.40 -4.57
C LEU A 91 -12.83 -23.63 -3.73
N ALA A 92 -12.44 -24.74 -4.37
CA ALA A 92 -12.04 -25.95 -3.65
C ALA A 92 -10.83 -25.70 -2.73
N ASP A 93 -9.84 -24.95 -3.18
CA ASP A 93 -8.67 -24.59 -2.34
C ASP A 93 -9.04 -23.61 -1.21
N TYR A 94 -9.93 -22.66 -1.48
CA TYR A 94 -10.47 -21.77 -0.46
C TYR A 94 -11.21 -22.53 0.64
N LEU A 95 -12.05 -23.51 0.28
CA LEU A 95 -12.80 -24.36 1.23
C LEU A 95 -11.90 -25.30 2.04
N LYS A 96 -10.79 -25.78 1.49
CA LYS A 96 -9.78 -26.52 2.26
C LYS A 96 -9.20 -25.67 3.38
N ARG A 97 -8.95 -24.38 3.10
CA ARG A 97 -8.43 -23.45 4.09
C ARG A 97 -9.49 -23.00 5.11
N TYR A 98 -10.74 -22.89 4.69
CA TYR A 98 -11.87 -22.44 5.52
C TYR A 98 -12.98 -23.51 5.53
N PRO A 99 -12.77 -24.64 6.22
CA PRO A 99 -13.75 -25.74 6.25
C PRO A 99 -15.05 -25.32 6.93
N GLY A 100 -16.17 -25.84 6.43
CA GLY A 100 -17.50 -25.59 7.00
C GLY A 100 -18.18 -24.30 6.53
N VAL A 101 -17.54 -23.51 5.67
CA VAL A 101 -18.15 -22.32 5.05
C VAL A 101 -19.20 -22.77 4.02
N LYS A 102 -20.39 -22.18 4.06
CA LYS A 102 -21.45 -22.43 3.08
C LYS A 102 -21.06 -21.93 1.70
N VAL A 103 -21.20 -22.76 0.68
CA VAL A 103 -21.12 -22.29 -0.71
C VAL A 103 -22.49 -21.77 -1.13
N ALA A 104 -22.59 -20.47 -1.40
CA ALA A 104 -23.81 -19.86 -1.90
C ALA A 104 -23.97 -20.12 -3.40
N ALA A 105 -25.19 -20.43 -3.83
CA ALA A 105 -25.50 -20.74 -5.22
C ALA A 105 -25.41 -19.51 -6.14
N SER A 106 -25.56 -18.30 -5.59
CA SER A 106 -25.46 -17.04 -6.31
C SER A 106 -24.98 -15.91 -5.40
N GLU A 107 -24.54 -14.80 -6.02
CA GLU A 107 -24.28 -13.55 -5.30
C GLU A 107 -25.51 -13.03 -4.57
N ASP A 108 -26.70 -13.14 -5.21
CA ASP A 108 -27.97 -12.68 -4.65
C ASP A 108 -28.37 -13.44 -3.39
N GLU A 109 -28.00 -14.72 -3.24
CA GLU A 109 -28.20 -15.46 -2.00
C GLU A 109 -27.47 -14.80 -0.83
N ILE A 110 -26.24 -14.32 -1.05
CA ILE A 110 -25.46 -13.58 -0.04
C ILE A 110 -26.02 -12.17 0.16
N LEU A 111 -26.32 -11.46 -0.93
CA LEU A 111 -26.76 -10.08 -0.88
C LEU A 111 -28.13 -9.93 -0.19
N ASN A 112 -29.03 -10.90 -0.34
CA ASN A 112 -30.36 -10.90 0.26
C ASN A 112 -30.41 -11.48 1.68
N ASP A 113 -29.31 -12.08 2.19
CA ASP A 113 -29.28 -12.60 3.57
C ASP A 113 -29.11 -11.45 4.58
N PRO A 114 -30.16 -11.13 5.39
CA PRO A 114 -30.07 -10.02 6.33
C PRO A 114 -29.12 -10.27 7.51
N SER A 115 -28.70 -11.50 7.74
CA SER A 115 -27.75 -11.84 8.80
C SER A 115 -26.31 -11.48 8.47
N ILE A 116 -25.98 -11.22 7.21
CA ILE A 116 -24.64 -10.84 6.74
C ILE A 116 -24.49 -9.32 6.76
N GLN A 117 -23.53 -8.80 7.53
CA GLN A 117 -23.26 -7.38 7.65
C GLN A 117 -22.25 -6.88 6.62
N LEU A 118 -21.31 -7.72 6.19
CA LEU A 118 -20.19 -7.35 5.33
C LEU A 118 -20.03 -8.32 4.17
N VAL A 119 -19.76 -7.77 2.99
CA VAL A 119 -19.26 -8.53 1.83
C VAL A 119 -17.79 -8.16 1.62
N ALA A 120 -16.91 -9.17 1.57
CA ALA A 120 -15.51 -9.01 1.18
C ALA A 120 -15.28 -9.60 -0.21
N SER A 121 -14.39 -8.99 -1.00
CA SER A 121 -14.16 -9.42 -2.38
C SER A 121 -12.73 -9.22 -2.84
N ALA A 122 -12.19 -10.22 -3.51
CA ALA A 122 -11.02 -10.12 -4.39
C ALA A 122 -11.35 -10.63 -5.80
N ALA A 123 -12.54 -10.29 -6.28
CA ALA A 123 -12.95 -10.50 -7.68
C ALA A 123 -11.98 -9.81 -8.65
N ILE A 124 -12.13 -10.08 -9.96
CA ILE A 124 -11.39 -9.32 -10.98
C ILE A 124 -11.62 -7.82 -10.75
N PRO A 125 -10.58 -6.98 -10.80
CA PRO A 125 -10.66 -5.57 -10.38
C PRO A 125 -11.80 -4.75 -10.99
N ASP A 126 -12.13 -4.95 -12.28
CA ASP A 126 -13.23 -4.25 -12.95
C ASP A 126 -14.63 -4.59 -12.40
N LEU A 127 -14.76 -5.71 -11.70
CA LEU A 127 -16.03 -6.18 -11.09
C LEU A 127 -16.21 -5.71 -9.64
N ARG A 128 -15.13 -5.20 -8.98
CA ARG A 128 -15.15 -4.89 -7.55
C ARG A 128 -16.06 -3.72 -7.19
N ALA A 129 -15.95 -2.59 -7.89
CA ALA A 129 -16.80 -1.43 -7.63
C ALA A 129 -18.28 -1.70 -7.91
N PRO A 130 -18.69 -2.30 -9.06
CA PRO A 130 -20.08 -2.70 -9.29
C PRO A 130 -20.65 -3.62 -8.19
N LEU A 131 -19.88 -4.60 -7.73
CA LEU A 131 -20.29 -5.50 -6.66
C LEU A 131 -20.46 -4.73 -5.33
N GLY A 132 -19.52 -3.86 -5.00
CA GLY A 132 -19.59 -3.05 -3.76
C GLY A 132 -20.80 -2.12 -3.73
N ILE A 133 -21.12 -1.47 -4.86
CA ILE A 133 -22.33 -0.66 -5.01
C ILE A 133 -23.60 -1.49 -4.77
N ARG A 134 -23.66 -2.70 -5.36
CA ARG A 134 -24.78 -3.62 -5.11
C ARG A 134 -24.85 -4.04 -3.64
N ALA A 135 -23.73 -4.41 -3.03
CA ALA A 135 -23.66 -4.79 -1.61
C ALA A 135 -24.18 -3.68 -0.70
N MET A 136 -23.74 -2.43 -0.91
CA MET A 136 -24.21 -1.29 -0.13
C MET A 136 -25.70 -1.03 -0.31
N ARG A 137 -26.25 -1.13 -1.52
CA ARG A 137 -27.70 -0.99 -1.81
C ARG A 137 -28.53 -2.11 -1.17
N HIS A 138 -27.93 -3.30 -0.90
CA HIS A 138 -28.53 -4.36 -0.09
C HIS A 138 -28.28 -4.22 1.41
N GLY A 139 -27.82 -3.05 1.85
CA GLY A 139 -27.64 -2.74 3.27
C GLY A 139 -26.40 -3.38 3.91
N LYS A 140 -25.41 -3.81 3.12
CA LYS A 140 -24.17 -4.41 3.62
C LYS A 140 -23.01 -3.44 3.47
N ASP A 141 -22.04 -3.53 4.37
CA ASP A 141 -20.75 -2.89 4.19
C ASP A 141 -19.90 -3.72 3.19
N TYR A 142 -18.88 -3.09 2.61
CA TYR A 142 -18.07 -3.73 1.58
C TYR A 142 -16.58 -3.51 1.82
N LEU A 143 -15.80 -4.59 1.74
CA LEU A 143 -14.34 -4.56 1.77
C LEU A 143 -13.78 -5.13 0.47
N SER A 144 -13.22 -4.28 -0.35
CA SER A 144 -12.58 -4.64 -1.62
C SER A 144 -11.10 -4.94 -1.43
N ASP A 145 -10.59 -5.92 -2.16
CA ASP A 145 -9.15 -5.92 -2.49
C ASP A 145 -8.79 -4.71 -3.37
N LYS A 146 -7.51 -4.36 -3.43
CA LYS A 146 -6.98 -3.29 -4.30
C LYS A 146 -6.66 -3.82 -5.73
N PRO A 147 -6.79 -3.00 -6.75
CA PRO A 147 -7.54 -1.74 -6.78
C PRO A 147 -9.03 -1.99 -6.63
N GLY A 148 -9.67 -1.17 -5.84
CA GLY A 148 -11.11 -1.35 -5.56
C GLY A 148 -12.02 -0.75 -6.64
N ILE A 149 -11.51 0.20 -7.41
CA ILE A 149 -12.26 1.01 -8.39
C ILE A 149 -11.33 1.34 -9.55
N LEU A 150 -11.80 1.22 -10.80
CA LEU A 150 -10.98 1.40 -12.00
C LEU A 150 -11.30 2.63 -12.85
N THR A 151 -12.37 3.36 -12.55
CA THR A 151 -12.70 4.58 -13.31
C THR A 151 -13.21 5.70 -12.41
N LEU A 152 -13.02 6.95 -12.84
CA LEU A 152 -13.52 8.12 -12.08
C LEU A 152 -15.05 8.13 -12.01
N GLU A 153 -15.78 7.61 -13.02
CA GLU A 153 -17.23 7.48 -13.00
C GLU A 153 -17.67 6.51 -11.91
N LYS A 154 -16.99 5.36 -11.79
CA LYS A 154 -17.30 4.40 -10.74
C LYS A 154 -16.91 4.92 -9.36
N LEU A 155 -15.84 5.70 -9.25
CA LEU A 155 -15.49 6.38 -8.01
C LEU A 155 -16.58 7.36 -7.56
N ALA A 156 -17.11 8.15 -8.50
CA ALA A 156 -18.22 9.05 -8.22
C ALA A 156 -19.49 8.29 -7.80
N GLU A 157 -19.80 7.17 -8.48
CA GLU A 157 -20.95 6.31 -8.12
C GLU A 157 -20.78 5.67 -6.73
N VAL A 158 -19.57 5.22 -6.38
CA VAL A 158 -19.26 4.69 -5.04
C VAL A 158 -19.47 5.77 -3.98
N ARG A 159 -18.90 6.99 -4.16
CA ARG A 159 -19.11 8.12 -3.23
C ARG A 159 -20.58 8.46 -3.05
N GLN A 160 -21.35 8.48 -4.14
CA GLN A 160 -22.79 8.74 -4.09
C GLN A 160 -23.53 7.62 -3.33
N THR A 161 -23.21 6.35 -3.61
CA THR A 161 -23.85 5.21 -2.94
C THR A 161 -23.52 5.16 -1.44
N VAL A 162 -22.28 5.47 -1.06
CA VAL A 162 -21.90 5.64 0.36
C VAL A 162 -22.78 6.69 1.04
N LYS A 163 -22.95 7.85 0.40
CA LYS A 163 -23.78 8.95 0.94
C LYS A 163 -25.24 8.54 1.07
N GLU A 164 -25.78 7.82 0.08
CA GLU A 164 -27.18 7.37 0.06
C GLU A 164 -27.49 6.29 1.10
N THR A 165 -26.56 5.36 1.29
CA THR A 165 -26.79 4.16 2.10
C THR A 165 -26.24 4.26 3.52
N GLY A 166 -25.27 5.17 3.76
CA GLY A 166 -24.52 5.23 5.01
C GLY A 166 -23.65 3.99 5.25
N ARG A 167 -23.37 3.19 4.19
CA ARG A 167 -22.53 1.99 4.29
C ARG A 167 -21.07 2.33 4.06
N ILE A 168 -20.19 1.46 4.56
CA ILE A 168 -18.74 1.58 4.41
C ILE A 168 -18.32 0.89 3.10
N PHE A 169 -17.56 1.61 2.26
CA PHE A 169 -16.79 1.03 1.16
C PHE A 169 -15.32 1.16 1.53
N ALA A 170 -14.70 0.07 1.94
CA ALA A 170 -13.29 0.03 2.31
C ALA A 170 -12.45 -0.68 1.23
N ILE A 171 -11.17 -0.32 1.14
CA ILE A 171 -10.21 -0.95 0.23
C ILE A 171 -9.02 -1.46 1.03
N MET A 172 -8.67 -2.73 0.83
CA MET A 172 -7.59 -3.40 1.56
C MET A 172 -6.22 -2.95 1.06
N TYR A 173 -5.76 -1.79 1.49
CA TYR A 173 -4.39 -1.33 1.27
C TYR A 173 -3.43 -2.04 2.22
N SER A 174 -3.21 -3.34 1.97
CA SER A 174 -2.50 -4.25 2.88
C SER A 174 -1.07 -3.82 3.19
N GLU A 175 -0.38 -3.10 2.29
CA GLU A 175 0.98 -2.62 2.53
C GLU A 175 1.09 -1.63 3.70
N ARG A 176 0.03 -0.89 4.00
CA ARG A 176 -0.09 -0.08 5.20
C ARG A 176 -0.79 -0.80 6.34
N LEU A 177 -1.88 -1.51 6.05
CA LEU A 177 -2.79 -2.06 7.06
C LEU A 177 -2.31 -3.36 7.69
N GLU A 178 -1.54 -4.18 6.95
CA GLU A 178 -1.11 -5.52 7.33
C GLU A 178 0.42 -5.71 7.32
N VAL A 179 1.20 -4.64 7.10
CA VAL A 179 2.65 -4.67 7.27
C VAL A 179 3.03 -4.06 8.62
N LYS A 180 3.59 -4.87 9.49
CA LYS A 180 3.89 -4.51 10.88
C LYS A 180 4.81 -3.29 11.02
N ALA A 181 5.83 -3.18 10.14
CA ALA A 181 6.70 -2.01 10.12
C ALA A 181 5.97 -0.74 9.68
N ALA A 182 4.99 -0.84 8.75
CA ALA A 182 4.18 0.29 8.33
C ALA A 182 3.23 0.78 9.45
N VAL A 183 2.63 -0.16 10.19
CA VAL A 183 1.82 0.15 11.39
C VAL A 183 2.67 0.90 12.42
N LYS A 184 3.87 0.39 12.74
CA LYS A 184 4.79 1.04 13.69
C LYS A 184 5.23 2.42 13.22
N ALA A 185 5.52 2.59 11.94
CA ALA A 185 5.84 3.90 11.37
C ALA A 185 4.69 4.91 11.57
N GLY A 186 3.45 4.47 11.37
CA GLY A 186 2.27 5.29 11.66
C GLY A 186 2.19 5.73 13.12
N ASP A 187 2.46 4.83 14.08
CA ASP A 187 2.52 5.16 15.50
C ASP A 187 3.60 6.22 15.79
N LEU A 188 4.80 6.07 15.20
CA LEU A 188 5.91 6.99 15.39
C LEU A 188 5.64 8.37 14.77
N VAL A 189 5.09 8.41 13.56
CA VAL A 189 4.68 9.67 12.89
C VAL A 189 3.64 10.40 13.73
N LYS A 190 2.61 9.67 14.20
CA LYS A 190 1.55 10.23 15.04
C LYS A 190 2.08 10.74 16.39
N ALA A 191 3.12 10.08 16.94
CA ALA A 191 3.80 10.51 18.17
C ALA A 191 4.77 11.69 17.95
N GLY A 192 4.96 12.17 16.71
CA GLY A 192 5.87 13.27 16.39
C GLY A 192 7.35 12.91 16.38
N ALA A 193 7.72 11.63 16.28
CA ALA A 193 9.10 11.14 16.38
C ALA A 193 10.07 11.77 15.37
N ILE A 194 9.58 12.27 14.22
CA ILE A 194 10.36 12.92 13.16
C ILE A 194 9.91 14.36 12.90
N GLY A 195 9.10 14.95 13.80
CA GLY A 195 8.50 16.25 13.58
C GLY A 195 7.39 16.23 12.52
N LYS A 196 7.19 17.34 11.80
CA LYS A 196 6.23 17.43 10.70
C LYS A 196 6.76 16.66 9.50
N VAL A 197 5.95 15.76 8.93
CA VAL A 197 6.31 15.06 7.69
C VAL A 197 6.39 16.06 6.52
N VAL A 198 7.43 15.93 5.71
CA VAL A 198 7.72 16.78 4.56
C VAL A 198 7.50 16.01 3.26
N GLN A 199 8.01 14.75 3.21
CA GLN A 199 7.98 13.94 1.99
C GLN A 199 7.89 12.46 2.32
N THR A 200 7.21 11.70 1.43
CA THR A 200 7.34 10.24 1.34
C THR A 200 7.98 9.85 0.02
N VAL A 201 8.86 8.84 0.04
CA VAL A 201 9.37 8.16 -1.15
C VAL A 201 9.06 6.68 -1.02
N ASN A 202 8.25 6.17 -1.94
CA ASN A 202 7.78 4.80 -1.93
C ASN A 202 8.34 4.06 -3.15
N LEU A 203 8.99 2.92 -2.92
CA LEU A 203 9.48 2.02 -3.95
C LEU A 203 8.80 0.66 -3.75
N ALA A 204 8.02 0.23 -4.74
CA ALA A 204 7.19 -0.98 -4.63
C ALA A 204 7.37 -1.91 -5.85
N PRO A 205 8.58 -2.47 -6.04
CA PRO A 205 8.80 -3.49 -7.06
C PRO A 205 8.13 -4.80 -6.66
N HIS A 206 7.61 -5.52 -7.67
CA HIS A 206 6.97 -6.83 -7.52
C HIS A 206 7.57 -7.83 -8.53
N GLN A 207 7.40 -9.12 -8.30
CA GLN A 207 7.62 -10.16 -9.31
C GLN A 207 6.37 -10.35 -10.15
N VAL A 208 6.52 -10.38 -11.47
CA VAL A 208 5.38 -10.59 -12.36
C VAL A 208 4.82 -12.01 -12.27
N ASN A 209 5.70 -13.03 -12.13
CA ASN A 209 5.32 -14.45 -12.12
C ASN A 209 4.43 -14.85 -13.32
N GLU A 210 4.85 -14.47 -14.53
CA GLU A 210 4.08 -14.52 -15.78
C GLU A 210 3.31 -15.84 -16.00
N LYS A 211 3.96 -16.98 -15.70
CA LYS A 211 3.39 -18.34 -15.91
C LYS A 211 2.13 -18.63 -15.09
N THR A 212 1.89 -17.86 -14.03
CA THR A 212 0.77 -18.08 -13.12
C THR A 212 -0.29 -16.99 -13.21
N ARG A 213 -0.07 -15.98 -14.06
CA ARG A 213 -1.01 -14.88 -14.18
C ARG A 213 -2.21 -15.25 -15.07
N PRO A 214 -3.44 -14.96 -14.63
CA PRO A 214 -4.62 -15.12 -15.45
C PRO A 214 -4.67 -14.10 -16.59
N GLU A 215 -5.42 -14.35 -17.65
CA GLU A 215 -5.46 -13.49 -18.84
C GLU A 215 -5.96 -12.06 -18.54
N TRP A 216 -6.86 -11.87 -17.58
CA TRP A 216 -7.32 -10.52 -17.21
C TRP A 216 -6.21 -9.63 -16.68
N PHE A 217 -5.14 -10.21 -16.12
CA PHE A 217 -3.99 -9.46 -15.60
C PHE A 217 -3.21 -8.70 -16.69
N TRP A 218 -3.33 -9.10 -17.95
CA TRP A 218 -2.62 -8.49 -19.08
C TRP A 218 -3.39 -7.38 -19.76
N ASP A 219 -4.64 -7.13 -19.37
CA ASP A 219 -5.51 -6.10 -19.95
C ASP A 219 -5.77 -4.95 -18.95
N PRO A 220 -5.21 -3.75 -19.17
CA PRO A 220 -5.45 -2.59 -18.30
C PRO A 220 -6.92 -2.25 -18.08
N ALA A 221 -7.80 -2.56 -19.03
CA ALA A 221 -9.24 -2.38 -18.86
C ALA A 221 -9.82 -3.27 -17.72
N ARG A 222 -9.14 -4.38 -17.41
CA ARG A 222 -9.55 -5.36 -16.41
C ARG A 222 -8.84 -5.19 -15.07
N TYR A 223 -7.54 -4.83 -15.06
CA TYR A 223 -6.75 -4.69 -13.83
C TYR A 223 -6.46 -3.24 -13.42
N GLY A 224 -6.71 -2.27 -14.32
CA GLY A 224 -6.59 -0.84 -14.03
C GLY A 224 -5.26 -0.21 -14.38
N GLY A 225 -4.26 -0.95 -14.88
CA GLY A 225 -2.90 -0.47 -15.08
C GLY A 225 -2.04 -0.52 -13.82
N ILE A 226 -0.74 -0.35 -13.96
CA ILE A 226 0.21 -0.57 -12.88
C ILE A 226 0.09 0.44 -11.74
N LEU A 227 -0.24 1.71 -12.04
CA LEU A 227 -0.43 2.72 -11.00
C LEU A 227 -1.68 2.46 -10.17
N CYS A 228 -2.78 1.99 -10.78
CA CYS A 228 -3.97 1.57 -10.03
C CYS A 228 -3.72 0.28 -9.27
N ASP A 229 -3.11 -0.73 -9.88
CA ASP A 229 -2.91 -2.04 -9.26
C ASP A 229 -1.92 -1.99 -8.10
N VAL A 230 -0.69 -1.55 -8.33
CA VAL A 230 0.35 -1.49 -7.30
C VAL A 230 0.38 -0.12 -6.63
N GLY A 231 0.41 0.97 -7.41
CA GLY A 231 0.58 2.33 -6.91
C GLY A 231 -0.49 2.83 -5.94
N SER A 232 -1.67 2.19 -5.92
CA SER A 232 -2.74 2.54 -4.99
C SER A 232 -2.37 2.35 -3.52
N HIS A 233 -1.55 1.35 -3.19
CA HIS A 233 -0.99 1.20 -1.84
C HIS A 233 -0.15 2.41 -1.44
N GLN A 234 0.71 2.88 -2.35
CA GLN A 234 1.65 3.96 -2.07
C GLN A 234 0.96 5.33 -2.03
N ALA A 235 -0.12 5.51 -2.78
CA ALA A 235 -0.97 6.70 -2.67
C ALA A 235 -1.68 6.75 -1.30
N ASP A 236 -2.19 5.62 -0.79
CA ASP A 236 -2.76 5.52 0.55
C ASP A 236 -1.70 5.79 1.64
N GLU A 237 -0.50 5.23 1.53
CA GLU A 237 0.61 5.49 2.45
C GLU A 237 1.05 6.96 2.44
N PHE A 238 1.14 7.58 1.26
CA PHE A 238 1.44 9.00 1.13
C PHE A 238 0.43 9.86 1.90
N LEU A 239 -0.86 9.67 1.66
CA LEU A 239 -1.91 10.42 2.35
C LEU A 239 -1.88 10.20 3.86
N PHE A 240 -1.68 8.95 4.28
CA PHE A 240 -1.65 8.56 5.68
C PHE A 240 -0.48 9.19 6.43
N TYR A 241 0.76 9.05 5.93
CA TYR A 241 1.94 9.56 6.64
C TYR A 241 2.04 11.08 6.60
N THR A 242 1.64 11.72 5.50
CA THR A 242 1.65 13.20 5.43
C THR A 242 0.45 13.83 6.16
N GLY A 243 -0.59 13.05 6.45
CA GLY A 243 -1.87 13.56 6.96
C GLY A 243 -2.61 14.41 5.92
N SER A 244 -2.31 14.24 4.63
CA SER A 244 -2.96 15.01 3.56
C SER A 244 -4.43 14.62 3.41
N THR A 245 -5.30 15.61 3.40
CA THR A 245 -6.74 15.50 3.16
C THR A 245 -7.13 15.94 1.76
N THR A 246 -6.24 16.63 1.06
CA THR A 246 -6.33 16.99 -0.35
C THR A 246 -4.99 16.77 -1.00
N ALA A 247 -4.98 16.28 -2.23
CA ALA A 247 -3.76 16.08 -3.01
C ALA A 247 -4.05 16.03 -4.51
N ASP A 248 -3.00 16.28 -5.30
CA ASP A 248 -3.01 16.20 -6.75
C ASP A 248 -1.79 15.44 -7.27
N VAL A 249 -1.91 14.88 -8.48
CA VAL A 249 -0.82 14.32 -9.26
C VAL A 249 -0.14 15.44 -10.04
N THR A 250 1.16 15.67 -9.79
CA THR A 250 1.91 16.71 -10.51
C THR A 250 2.64 16.18 -11.75
N ALA A 251 2.98 14.90 -11.76
CA ALA A 251 3.54 14.19 -12.91
C ALA A 251 3.33 12.68 -12.72
N SER A 252 3.18 11.97 -13.82
CA SER A 252 3.14 10.50 -13.82
C SER A 252 3.59 9.96 -15.19
N GLN A 253 4.04 8.72 -15.20
CA GLN A 253 4.30 7.96 -16.41
C GLN A 253 4.09 6.48 -16.18
N VAL A 254 3.75 5.76 -17.24
CA VAL A 254 3.67 4.30 -17.28
C VAL A 254 4.39 3.80 -18.54
N GLY A 255 4.89 2.57 -18.50
CA GLY A 255 5.61 1.99 -19.62
C GLY A 255 5.52 0.48 -19.65
N ASN A 256 5.85 -0.07 -20.84
CA ASN A 256 6.15 -1.48 -21.04
C ASN A 256 7.59 -1.60 -21.58
N VAL A 257 8.50 -1.97 -20.70
CA VAL A 257 9.95 -1.99 -20.99
C VAL A 257 10.41 -3.39 -21.40
N ASN A 258 9.85 -4.43 -20.79
CA ASN A 258 10.38 -5.80 -20.88
C ASN A 258 9.39 -6.88 -21.36
N TYR A 259 8.13 -6.49 -21.66
CA TYR A 259 7.07 -7.42 -22.08
C TYR A 259 6.49 -7.06 -23.46
N PRO A 260 7.32 -7.03 -24.55
CA PRO A 260 6.84 -6.63 -25.88
C PRO A 260 5.78 -7.57 -26.46
N HIS A 261 5.74 -8.83 -26.00
CA HIS A 261 4.74 -9.84 -26.38
C HIS A 261 3.37 -9.63 -25.68
N ARG A 262 3.31 -8.73 -24.68
CA ARG A 262 2.09 -8.28 -24.00
C ARG A 262 1.95 -6.76 -24.16
N PRO A 263 1.66 -6.24 -25.35
CA PRO A 263 1.84 -4.81 -25.70
C PRO A 263 0.99 -3.83 -24.90
N LYS A 264 -0.10 -4.29 -24.28
CA LYS A 264 -0.94 -3.47 -23.39
C LYS A 264 -0.48 -3.50 -21.94
N PHE A 265 0.38 -4.46 -21.55
CA PHE A 265 0.84 -4.59 -20.18
C PHE A 265 1.75 -3.43 -19.80
N GLN A 266 1.67 -3.00 -18.56
CA GLN A 266 2.53 -1.97 -17.99
C GLN A 266 3.38 -2.62 -16.92
N ASP A 267 4.69 -2.62 -17.13
CA ASP A 267 5.65 -3.23 -16.21
C ASP A 267 6.41 -2.20 -15.36
N PHE A 268 6.22 -0.92 -15.66
CA PHE A 268 6.81 0.21 -14.94
C PHE A 268 5.81 1.37 -14.84
N GLY A 269 5.86 2.07 -13.72
CA GLY A 269 5.16 3.34 -13.53
C GLY A 269 5.73 4.13 -12.37
N ASP A 270 5.64 5.45 -12.47
CA ASP A 270 5.92 6.34 -11.34
C ASP A 270 4.96 7.54 -11.33
N MET A 271 4.85 8.18 -10.17
CA MET A 271 4.07 9.40 -9.99
C MET A 271 4.64 10.29 -8.91
N MET A 272 4.45 11.59 -9.07
CA MET A 272 4.74 12.63 -8.08
C MET A 272 3.42 13.20 -7.55
N LEU A 273 3.29 13.26 -6.23
CA LEU A 273 2.10 13.70 -5.51
C LEU A 273 2.38 14.98 -4.74
N HIS A 274 1.43 15.90 -4.73
CA HIS A 274 1.47 17.10 -3.92
C HIS A 274 0.19 17.20 -3.08
N GLY A 275 0.33 17.11 -1.76
CA GLY A 275 -0.78 17.22 -0.81
C GLY A 275 -0.65 18.41 0.11
N ASN A 276 -1.74 18.76 0.80
CA ASN A 276 -1.73 19.83 1.80
C ASN A 276 -0.91 19.51 3.07
N GLY A 277 -0.46 18.25 3.24
CA GLY A 277 0.37 17.80 4.35
C GLY A 277 1.84 17.50 3.96
N GLY A 278 2.18 17.44 2.66
CA GLY A 278 3.52 17.14 2.17
C GLY A 278 3.53 16.70 0.71
N VAL A 279 4.70 16.25 0.23
CA VAL A 279 4.87 15.76 -1.13
C VAL A 279 5.20 14.26 -1.15
N GLY A 280 4.95 13.57 -2.28
CA GLY A 280 5.22 12.16 -2.44
C GLY A 280 5.88 11.84 -3.79
N TYR A 281 6.76 10.83 -3.78
CA TYR A 281 7.21 10.14 -4.97
C TYR A 281 6.92 8.67 -4.84
N VAL A 282 6.38 8.07 -5.89
CA VAL A 282 6.01 6.66 -5.97
C VAL A 282 6.62 6.06 -7.22
N ARG A 283 7.34 4.94 -7.10
CA ARG A 283 7.75 4.08 -8.21
C ARG A 283 7.20 2.67 -7.98
N VAL A 284 6.58 2.13 -9.00
CA VAL A 284 6.07 0.75 -9.04
C VAL A 284 6.61 0.04 -10.28
N ASP A 285 6.95 -1.23 -10.14
CA ASP A 285 7.46 -2.01 -11.26
C ASP A 285 7.28 -3.52 -11.06
N TRP A 286 7.44 -4.28 -12.14
CA TRP A 286 7.40 -5.74 -12.15
C TRP A 286 8.81 -6.35 -12.33
N PHE A 287 9.85 -5.70 -11.77
CA PHE A 287 11.24 -6.05 -11.97
C PHE A 287 11.95 -6.60 -10.72
N THR A 288 11.24 -7.04 -9.69
CA THR A 288 11.89 -7.73 -8.57
C THR A 288 12.61 -8.98 -9.07
N PRO A 289 13.96 -9.05 -8.93
CA PRO A 289 14.74 -10.16 -9.44
C PRO A 289 14.58 -11.41 -8.55
N ASP A 290 14.66 -12.61 -9.18
CA ASP A 290 14.54 -13.89 -8.47
C ASP A 290 15.60 -14.07 -7.37
N GLY A 291 16.78 -13.49 -7.56
CA GLY A 291 17.88 -13.55 -6.59
C GLY A 291 17.56 -12.88 -5.23
N LEU A 292 16.50 -12.07 -5.14
CA LEU A 292 16.05 -11.50 -3.87
C LEU A 292 15.35 -12.53 -2.97
N GLY A 293 14.77 -13.60 -3.53
CA GLY A 293 14.12 -14.68 -2.80
C GLY A 293 12.75 -14.32 -2.18
N VAL A 294 12.22 -13.13 -2.47
CA VAL A 294 10.87 -12.66 -2.07
C VAL A 294 10.15 -12.02 -3.25
N TRP A 295 8.85 -11.96 -3.19
CA TRP A 295 7.99 -11.48 -4.28
C TRP A 295 8.09 -9.96 -4.56
N GLY A 296 8.65 -9.19 -3.62
CA GLY A 296 8.78 -7.74 -3.74
C GLY A 296 9.76 -7.15 -2.74
N ASP A 297 10.26 -5.94 -3.02
CA ASP A 297 11.17 -5.18 -2.15
C ASP A 297 10.54 -3.81 -1.83
N GLY A 298 9.44 -3.84 -1.09
CA GLY A 298 8.73 -2.63 -0.67
C GLY A 298 9.55 -1.80 0.31
N ARG A 299 9.88 -0.54 -0.08
CA ARG A 299 10.63 0.42 0.73
C ARG A 299 9.89 1.74 0.82
N VAL A 300 9.92 2.34 2.00
CA VAL A 300 9.33 3.66 2.25
C VAL A 300 10.33 4.50 3.01
N PHE A 301 10.59 5.72 2.51
CA PHE A 301 11.24 6.78 3.26
C PHE A 301 10.20 7.82 3.65
N ILE A 302 10.18 8.20 4.92
CA ILE A 302 9.31 9.24 5.46
C ILE A 302 10.21 10.31 6.05
N LEU A 303 10.39 11.41 5.32
CA LEU A 303 11.20 12.55 5.74
C LEU A 303 10.36 13.50 6.59
N GLY A 304 10.82 13.81 7.78
CA GLY A 304 10.27 14.83 8.66
C GLY A 304 11.24 15.99 8.92
N THR A 305 10.77 17.02 9.60
CA THR A 305 11.58 18.21 9.95
C THR A 305 12.63 17.94 11.02
N GLU A 306 12.50 16.82 11.75
CA GLU A 306 13.38 16.48 12.88
C GLU A 306 14.07 15.12 12.75
N GLY A 307 13.86 14.43 11.63
CA GLY A 307 14.41 13.11 11.36
C GLY A 307 13.75 12.43 10.18
N TYR A 308 14.01 11.14 10.03
CA TYR A 308 13.37 10.33 9.02
C TYR A 308 13.17 8.89 9.48
N ILE A 309 12.23 8.20 8.81
CA ILE A 309 12.01 6.76 8.95
C ILE A 309 12.26 6.09 7.61
N GLU A 310 13.00 4.95 7.60
CA GLU A 310 13.10 4.04 6.47
C GLU A 310 12.44 2.72 6.84
N LEU A 311 11.59 2.21 5.94
CA LEU A 311 10.98 0.88 6.05
C LEU A 311 11.56 -0.05 4.98
N ARG A 312 11.83 -1.31 5.38
CA ARG A 312 12.06 -2.45 4.49
C ARG A 312 11.01 -3.48 4.84
N LYS A 313 9.97 -3.57 4.00
CA LYS A 313 8.75 -4.31 4.34
C LYS A 313 8.94 -5.82 4.29
N TYR A 314 9.63 -6.33 3.26
CA TYR A 314 9.64 -7.75 2.94
C TYR A 314 11.02 -8.39 2.97
N ALA A 315 12.07 -7.62 2.77
CA ALA A 315 13.45 -8.09 2.78
C ALA A 315 14.41 -7.03 3.30
N ASP A 316 15.54 -7.46 3.86
CA ASP A 316 16.70 -6.62 4.13
C ASP A 316 17.91 -7.13 3.34
N ILE A 317 18.32 -6.41 2.31
CA ILE A 317 19.50 -6.76 1.50
C ILE A 317 20.82 -6.68 2.28
N ALA A 318 20.82 -6.10 3.50
CA ALA A 318 21.96 -6.12 4.41
C ALA A 318 22.04 -7.40 5.26
N GLY A 319 21.15 -8.39 5.00
CA GLY A 319 21.24 -9.75 5.54
C GLY A 319 20.51 -9.99 6.86
N ARG A 320 19.69 -9.06 7.35
CA ARG A 320 18.81 -9.38 8.47
C ARG A 320 17.70 -10.32 8.01
N PRO A 321 17.33 -11.32 8.82
CA PRO A 321 16.31 -12.30 8.43
C PRO A 321 14.91 -11.67 8.39
N SER A 322 14.03 -12.25 7.58
CA SER A 322 12.62 -11.87 7.43
C SER A 322 12.40 -10.44 6.87
N GLY A 323 11.24 -9.89 7.10
CA GLY A 323 10.85 -8.51 6.75
C GLY A 323 10.46 -7.70 7.99
N ASN A 324 9.73 -6.60 7.79
CA ASN A 324 9.25 -5.71 8.83
C ASN A 324 10.35 -4.98 9.60
N HIS A 325 11.34 -4.47 8.86
CA HIS A 325 12.42 -3.67 9.40
C HIS A 325 12.08 -2.18 9.35
N LEU A 326 12.37 -1.47 10.44
CA LEU A 326 12.20 -0.02 10.55
C LEU A 326 13.50 0.60 11.07
N PHE A 327 13.93 1.67 10.41
CA PHE A 327 15.05 2.50 10.85
C PHE A 327 14.53 3.89 11.13
N LEU A 328 14.70 4.35 12.37
CA LEU A 328 14.40 5.72 12.79
C LEU A 328 15.71 6.46 12.99
N VAL A 329 15.86 7.59 12.32
CA VAL A 329 16.96 8.55 12.55
C VAL A 329 16.35 9.84 13.05
N ASP A 330 16.60 10.17 14.30
CA ASP A 330 16.21 11.43 14.91
C ASP A 330 17.44 12.33 15.17
N ARG A 331 17.25 13.45 15.84
CA ARG A 331 18.33 14.40 16.15
C ARG A 331 19.40 13.87 17.12
N LYS A 332 19.19 12.66 17.70
CA LYS A 332 20.04 12.14 18.79
C LYS A 332 20.73 10.84 18.43
N LYS A 333 20.02 9.95 17.71
CA LYS A 333 20.51 8.59 17.47
C LYS A 333 19.89 7.97 16.22
N VAL A 334 20.51 6.87 15.79
CA VAL A 334 19.91 5.93 14.84
C VAL A 334 19.35 4.75 15.65
N THR A 335 18.11 4.38 15.39
CA THR A 335 17.46 3.23 16.02
C THR A 335 16.99 2.28 14.94
N TYR A 336 17.43 1.02 15.01
CA TYR A 336 16.84 -0.08 14.26
C TYR A 336 15.76 -0.75 15.11
N MET A 337 14.58 -0.94 14.53
CA MET A 337 13.45 -1.60 15.16
C MET A 337 13.07 -2.87 14.39
N ASP A 338 13.11 -4.02 15.05
CA ASP A 338 12.49 -5.25 14.59
C ASP A 338 10.99 -5.20 14.92
N CYS A 339 10.16 -5.06 13.86
CA CYS A 339 8.72 -4.92 14.01
C CYS A 339 7.97 -6.27 13.99
N SER A 340 8.65 -7.40 14.12
CA SER A 340 8.04 -8.74 14.07
C SER A 340 6.95 -8.97 15.13
N GLN A 341 7.03 -8.27 16.28
CA GLN A 341 6.09 -8.39 17.39
C GLN A 341 4.98 -7.31 17.39
N VAL A 342 4.95 -6.44 16.38
CA VAL A 342 3.88 -5.43 16.25
C VAL A 342 2.55 -6.11 15.97
N VAL A 343 1.52 -5.77 16.73
CA VAL A 343 0.15 -6.27 16.55
C VAL A 343 -0.55 -5.48 15.45
N LEU A 344 -1.29 -6.16 14.60
CA LEU A 344 -2.01 -5.57 13.47
C LEU A 344 -3.42 -5.16 13.89
N PRO A 345 -3.75 -3.86 13.93
CA PRO A 345 -5.01 -3.36 14.48
C PRO A 345 -6.17 -3.41 13.50
N PHE A 346 -5.92 -3.55 12.18
CA PHE A 346 -6.94 -3.33 11.15
C PHE A 346 -8.19 -4.19 11.35
N GLY A 347 -8.05 -5.51 11.48
CA GLY A 347 -9.21 -6.40 11.61
C GLY A 347 -10.15 -6.02 12.76
N PRO A 348 -9.66 -5.96 14.03
CA PRO A 348 -10.47 -5.55 15.18
C PRO A 348 -11.06 -4.15 15.06
N GLN A 349 -10.30 -3.18 14.53
CA GLN A 349 -10.80 -1.82 14.32
C GLN A 349 -11.87 -1.78 13.23
N PHE A 350 -11.69 -2.50 12.12
CA PHE A 350 -12.64 -2.51 11.02
C PHE A 350 -13.98 -3.19 11.38
N VAL A 351 -13.93 -4.30 12.10
CA VAL A 351 -15.13 -4.92 12.66
C VAL A 351 -15.83 -3.96 13.64
N GLY A 352 -15.05 -3.26 14.46
CA GLY A 352 -15.56 -2.20 15.33
C GLY A 352 -16.21 -1.05 14.56
N ASP A 353 -15.62 -0.62 13.45
CA ASP A 353 -16.15 0.43 12.57
C ASP A 353 -17.52 0.05 11.98
N ILE A 354 -17.68 -1.22 11.56
CA ILE A 354 -18.95 -1.74 11.04
C ILE A 354 -20.04 -1.69 12.11
N VAL A 355 -19.73 -2.11 13.34
CA VAL A 355 -20.69 -2.14 14.45
C VAL A 355 -21.04 -0.74 14.95
N ASN A 356 -20.02 0.12 15.12
CA ASN A 356 -20.17 1.44 15.74
C ASN A 356 -20.38 2.58 14.73
N ARG A 357 -20.34 2.28 13.44
CA ARG A 357 -20.41 3.26 12.32
C ARG A 357 -19.33 4.34 12.43
N THR A 358 -18.08 3.91 12.68
CA THR A 358 -16.89 4.76 12.76
C THR A 358 -15.92 4.49 11.60
N HIS A 359 -14.78 5.18 11.55
CA HIS A 359 -13.75 5.03 10.50
C HIS A 359 -12.33 5.01 11.12
N VAL A 360 -12.17 4.26 12.24
CA VAL A 360 -10.90 4.17 12.99
C VAL A 360 -9.85 3.36 12.24
N ALA A 361 -10.27 2.25 11.62
CA ALA A 361 -9.38 1.36 10.86
C ALA A 361 -8.86 2.01 9.58
N GLN A 362 -9.76 2.71 8.89
CA GLN A 362 -9.46 3.39 7.63
C GLN A 362 -10.39 4.58 7.44
N ASN A 363 -9.82 5.76 7.24
CA ASN A 363 -10.60 6.91 6.80
C ASN A 363 -11.09 6.66 5.37
N GLN A 364 -12.40 6.57 5.18
CA GLN A 364 -13.01 6.22 3.90
C GLN A 364 -12.70 7.25 2.80
N GLU A 365 -12.79 8.55 3.08
CA GLU A 365 -12.48 9.58 2.09
C GLU A 365 -10.99 9.58 1.72
N GLN A 366 -10.09 9.29 2.65
CA GLN A 366 -8.67 9.12 2.34
C GLN A 366 -8.45 7.92 1.41
N ALA A 367 -9.14 6.78 1.65
CA ALA A 367 -9.04 5.61 0.78
C ALA A 367 -9.59 5.89 -0.63
N LEU A 368 -10.69 6.63 -0.75
CA LEU A 368 -11.26 7.05 -2.02
C LEU A 368 -10.39 8.11 -2.72
N LEU A 369 -9.76 9.03 -1.97
CA LEU A 369 -8.79 9.99 -2.52
C LEU A 369 -7.52 9.27 -3.04
N ALA A 370 -7.01 8.27 -2.33
CA ALA A 370 -5.90 7.45 -2.82
C ALA A 370 -6.22 6.79 -4.17
N THR A 371 -7.45 6.26 -4.29
CA THR A 371 -7.96 5.73 -5.56
C THR A 371 -8.04 6.81 -6.64
N GLU A 372 -8.57 8.00 -6.31
CA GLU A 372 -8.68 9.11 -7.26
C GLU A 372 -7.32 9.54 -7.82
N LEU A 373 -6.30 9.63 -6.95
CA LEU A 373 -4.94 9.99 -7.36
C LEU A 373 -4.38 9.01 -8.39
N VAL A 374 -4.49 7.71 -8.14
CA VAL A 374 -3.96 6.71 -9.09
C VAL A 374 -4.77 6.61 -10.38
N LEU A 375 -6.08 6.87 -10.35
CA LEU A 375 -6.90 6.96 -11.55
C LEU A 375 -6.55 8.18 -12.41
N LYS A 376 -6.13 9.29 -11.80
CA LYS A 376 -5.65 10.49 -12.50
C LYS A 376 -4.22 10.34 -13.02
N ALA A 377 -3.41 9.52 -12.33
CA ALA A 377 -2.00 9.28 -12.69
C ALA A 377 -1.86 8.26 -13.82
N GLN A 378 -2.79 7.29 -13.90
CA GLN A 378 -2.81 6.23 -14.90
C GLN A 378 -3.17 6.73 -16.29
#